data_5c40fee03cd5f5cc0133e04c097e8c4a
#
_entry.id   5c40fee03cd5f5cc0133e04c097e8c4a
#
_cell.length_a   1.000
_cell.length_b   1.000
_cell.length_c   1.000
_cell.angle_alpha   90.00
_cell.angle_beta   90.00
_cell.angle_gamma   90.00
#
_symmetry.space_group_name_H-M   'P 1'
#
loop_
_entity.id
_entity.type
_entity.pdbx_description
1 polymer ?
#
loop_
_entity_poly.entity_id
_entity_poly.type
_entity_poly.pdbx_seq_one_letter_code
_entity_poly.pdbx_strand_id
1 'polypeptide(L)'
;MKAIVYTSNTGSAAQYAALLAKETALPVYSLAEAVKKLPRGTEILYVGWLMAGTVKGYKKAAKRFAVQAVCAVGMFETGTQTEYVRKTNKLPPELPLFTLQGNLDRNKLHGLYRLMIDIMRKGVTKG
;
A
#
# COMPACT_ATOMS: atom_id res chain seq x y z
N MET A 1 -2.63 -7.99 9.75
CA MET A 1 -3.09 -6.81 8.98
C MET A 1 -4.60 -6.70 9.12
N LYS A 2 -5.08 -5.55 9.47
CA LYS A 2 -6.50 -5.35 9.82
C LYS A 2 -7.29 -4.56 8.79
N ALA A 3 -6.62 -3.76 7.97
CA ALA A 3 -7.31 -2.90 7.01
C ALA A 3 -6.39 -2.46 5.90
N ILE A 4 -6.99 -2.00 4.81
CA ILE A 4 -6.28 -1.35 3.70
C ILE A 4 -6.65 0.14 3.76
N VAL A 5 -5.62 1.00 3.73
CA VAL A 5 -5.80 2.46 3.78
C VAL A 5 -5.17 3.06 2.53
N TYR A 6 -5.83 4.02 1.90
CA TYR A 6 -5.33 4.58 0.65
C TYR A 6 -5.48 6.09 0.58
N THR A 7 -4.65 6.70 -0.28
CA THR A 7 -4.87 8.05 -0.81
C THR A 7 -4.87 7.94 -2.33
N SER A 8 -5.73 8.70 -2.99
CA SER A 8 -5.84 8.64 -4.45
C SER A 8 -6.02 10.04 -5.02
N ASN A 9 -5.48 10.26 -6.22
CA ASN A 9 -5.66 11.51 -6.96
C ASN A 9 -6.58 11.30 -8.16
N THR A 10 -6.21 10.38 -9.05
CA THR A 10 -6.97 10.10 -10.28
C THR A 10 -7.88 8.88 -10.15
N GLY A 11 -7.90 8.23 -9.01
CA GLY A 11 -8.69 7.04 -8.76
C GLY A 11 -7.95 5.73 -8.89
N SER A 12 -6.73 5.71 -9.44
CA SER A 12 -5.97 4.46 -9.64
C SER A 12 -5.63 3.78 -8.32
N ALA A 13 -5.15 4.54 -7.33
CA ALA A 13 -4.81 3.97 -6.03
C ALA A 13 -6.06 3.42 -5.34
N ALA A 14 -7.18 4.11 -5.45
CA ALA A 14 -8.46 3.64 -4.89
C ALA A 14 -8.91 2.35 -5.56
N GLN A 15 -8.73 2.23 -6.87
CA GLN A 15 -9.09 1.03 -7.62
C GLN A 15 -8.24 -0.17 -7.18
N TYR A 16 -6.92 0.02 -7.03
CA TYR A 16 -6.04 -1.04 -6.53
C TYR A 16 -6.42 -1.43 -5.11
N ALA A 17 -6.69 -0.45 -4.26
CA ALA A 17 -7.10 -0.73 -2.87
C ALA A 17 -8.39 -1.53 -2.83
N ALA A 18 -9.38 -1.18 -3.66
CA ALA A 18 -10.66 -1.89 -3.72
C ALA A 18 -10.48 -3.34 -4.19
N LEU A 19 -9.61 -3.57 -5.19
CA LEU A 19 -9.33 -4.92 -5.67
C LEU A 19 -8.62 -5.75 -4.62
N LEU A 20 -7.63 -5.17 -3.94
CA LEU A 20 -6.93 -5.85 -2.85
C LEU A 20 -7.88 -6.16 -1.69
N ALA A 21 -8.80 -5.26 -1.38
CA ALA A 21 -9.80 -5.51 -0.34
C ALA A 21 -10.69 -6.69 -0.70
N LYS A 22 -11.10 -6.77 -1.95
CA LYS A 22 -11.94 -7.87 -2.44
C LYS A 22 -11.21 -9.21 -2.32
N GLU A 23 -9.92 -9.23 -2.69
CA GLU A 23 -9.12 -10.46 -2.68
C GLU A 23 -8.72 -10.89 -1.27
N THR A 24 -8.53 -9.94 -0.36
CA THR A 24 -8.08 -10.23 1.00
C THR A 24 -9.22 -10.29 2.01
N ALA A 25 -10.40 -9.85 1.64
CA ALA A 25 -11.55 -9.67 2.52
C ALA A 25 -11.30 -8.67 3.66
N LEU A 26 -10.31 -7.79 3.49
CA LEU A 26 -10.02 -6.74 4.46
C LEU A 26 -10.87 -5.51 4.17
N PRO A 27 -11.29 -4.77 5.21
CA PRO A 27 -11.97 -3.49 5.00
C PRO A 27 -11.01 -2.47 4.38
N VAL A 28 -11.57 -1.55 3.59
CA VAL A 28 -10.79 -0.53 2.90
C VAL A 28 -11.31 0.86 3.29
N TYR A 29 -10.38 1.76 3.58
CA TYR A 29 -10.70 3.14 3.97
C TYR A 29 -9.78 4.11 3.26
N SER A 30 -10.29 5.30 2.94
CA SER A 30 -9.41 6.40 2.59
C SER A 30 -8.64 6.80 3.85
N LEU A 31 -7.50 7.48 3.69
CA LEU A 31 -6.73 7.93 4.86
C LEU A 31 -7.57 8.82 5.78
N ALA A 32 -8.37 9.71 5.22
CA ALA A 32 -9.24 10.59 6.00
C ALA A 32 -10.26 9.80 6.82
N GLU A 33 -10.86 8.76 6.24
CA GLU A 33 -11.78 7.90 6.95
C GLU A 33 -11.08 7.06 8.02
N ALA A 34 -9.92 6.50 7.67
CA ALA A 34 -9.17 5.64 8.57
C ALA A 34 -8.78 6.36 9.86
N VAL A 35 -8.37 7.62 9.75
CA VAL A 35 -8.01 8.42 10.91
C VAL A 35 -9.18 8.58 11.87
N LYS A 36 -10.39 8.61 11.36
CA LYS A 36 -11.61 8.75 12.19
C LYS A 36 -12.13 7.42 12.73
N LYS A 37 -11.94 6.34 11.98
CA LYS A 37 -12.59 5.05 12.28
C LYS A 37 -11.68 4.01 12.90
N LEU A 38 -10.37 4.07 12.64
CA LEU A 38 -9.45 3.05 13.12
C LEU A 38 -8.62 3.55 14.30
N PRO A 39 -8.39 2.70 15.30
CA PRO A 39 -7.53 3.07 16.44
C PRO A 39 -6.08 3.31 16.00
N ARG A 40 -5.36 4.11 16.77
CA ARG A 40 -3.91 4.28 16.57
C ARG A 40 -3.22 2.93 16.68
N GLY A 41 -2.22 2.73 15.84
CA GLY A 41 -1.45 1.49 15.85
C GLY A 41 -2.09 0.33 15.11
N THR A 42 -3.25 0.54 14.48
CA THR A 42 -3.86 -0.51 13.65
C THR A 42 -2.90 -0.93 12.55
N GLU A 43 -2.71 -2.23 12.37
CA GLU A 43 -1.87 -2.78 11.32
C GLU A 43 -2.57 -2.65 9.97
N ILE A 44 -1.95 -1.94 9.04
CA ILE A 44 -2.56 -1.63 7.75
C ILE A 44 -1.63 -1.94 6.57
N LEU A 45 -2.25 -2.18 5.41
CA LEU A 45 -1.61 -2.08 4.11
C LEU A 45 -1.90 -0.68 3.58
N TYR A 46 -0.85 0.06 3.23
CA TYR A 46 -1.04 1.42 2.72
C TYR A 46 -0.88 1.46 1.21
N VAL A 47 -1.85 2.06 0.52
CA VAL A 47 -1.83 2.24 -0.94
C VAL A 47 -1.87 3.74 -1.22
N GLY A 48 -0.77 4.27 -1.76
CA GLY A 48 -0.68 5.69 -2.04
C GLY A 48 -0.25 5.97 -3.48
N TRP A 49 -0.69 7.12 -4.03
CA TRP A 49 -0.24 7.52 -5.35
C TRP A 49 1.10 8.28 -5.23
N LEU A 50 1.91 8.16 -6.28
CA LEU A 50 3.22 8.79 -6.31
C LEU A 50 3.16 10.17 -6.96
N MET A 51 3.72 11.15 -6.27
CA MET A 51 3.92 12.48 -6.82
C MET A 51 5.40 12.84 -6.67
N ALA A 52 6.10 12.90 -7.80
CA ALA A 52 7.55 13.16 -7.83
C ALA A 52 8.33 12.22 -6.88
N GLY A 53 7.95 10.95 -6.86
CA GLY A 53 8.59 9.93 -6.02
C GLY A 53 8.06 9.85 -4.60
N THR A 54 7.27 10.81 -4.17
CA THR A 54 6.68 10.81 -2.82
C THR A 54 5.38 10.02 -2.81
N VAL A 55 5.28 9.05 -1.88
CA VAL A 55 4.03 8.33 -1.65
C VAL A 55 3.12 9.21 -0.82
N LYS A 56 2.08 9.74 -1.44
CA LYS A 56 1.20 10.70 -0.78
C LYS A 56 0.50 10.09 0.42
N GLY A 57 0.55 10.82 1.53
CA GLY A 57 -0.12 10.42 2.76
C GLY A 57 0.63 9.39 3.59
N TYR A 58 1.73 8.81 3.08
CA TYR A 58 2.44 7.77 3.80
C TYR A 58 2.93 8.23 5.18
N LYS A 59 3.56 9.41 5.26
CA LYS A 59 4.10 9.92 6.53
C LYS A 59 3.00 10.06 7.59
N LYS A 60 1.85 10.57 7.19
CA LYS A 60 0.71 10.72 8.08
C LYS A 60 0.18 9.35 8.53
N ALA A 61 0.07 8.41 7.59
CA ALA A 61 -0.35 7.05 7.89
C ALA A 61 0.63 6.35 8.83
N ALA A 62 1.94 6.49 8.59
CA ALA A 62 2.97 5.85 9.38
C ALA A 62 3.04 6.38 10.81
N LYS A 63 2.68 7.65 11.03
CA LYS A 63 2.62 8.23 12.37
C LYS A 63 1.44 7.73 13.19
N ARG A 64 0.39 7.32 12.50
CA ARG A 64 -0.85 6.94 13.18
C ARG A 64 -1.07 5.43 13.24
N PHE A 65 -0.61 4.70 12.23
CA PHE A 65 -0.87 3.26 12.10
C PHE A 65 0.43 2.50 11.98
N ALA A 66 0.35 1.18 12.21
CA ALA A 66 1.46 0.27 11.98
C ALA A 66 1.40 -0.20 10.52
N VAL A 67 2.15 0.48 9.64
CA VAL A 67 2.17 0.16 8.21
C VAL A 67 2.97 -1.12 7.99
N GLN A 68 2.31 -2.16 7.49
CA GLN A 68 2.91 -3.47 7.28
C GLN A 68 3.45 -3.66 5.87
N ALA A 69 2.91 -2.91 4.90
CA ALA A 69 3.38 -2.93 3.52
C ALA A 69 2.88 -1.67 2.81
N VAL A 70 3.58 -1.27 1.76
CA VAL A 70 3.23 -0.08 0.98
C VAL A 70 3.09 -0.46 -0.49
N CYS A 71 2.00 -0.03 -1.11
CA CYS A 71 1.80 -0.08 -2.55
C CYS A 71 1.85 1.35 -3.08
N ALA A 72 2.83 1.64 -3.91
CA ALA A 72 3.02 2.97 -4.50
C ALA A 72 2.56 2.95 -5.95
N VAL A 73 1.50 3.70 -6.25
CA VAL A 73 0.88 3.72 -7.59
C VAL A 73 1.37 4.95 -8.35
N GLY A 74 2.04 4.73 -9.47
CA GLY A 74 2.63 5.83 -10.23
C GLY A 74 2.60 5.60 -11.72
N MET A 75 3.41 6.39 -12.45
CA MET A 75 3.50 6.33 -13.90
C MET A 75 4.54 5.32 -14.39
N PHE A 76 5.25 4.69 -13.48
CA PHE A 76 6.29 3.72 -13.80
C PHE A 76 5.72 2.35 -14.10
N GLU A 77 6.49 1.50 -14.77
CA GLU A 77 6.14 0.10 -14.90
C GLU A 77 6.07 -0.56 -13.52
N THR A 78 5.09 -1.44 -13.36
CA THR A 78 4.93 -2.21 -12.14
C THR A 78 6.22 -2.95 -11.79
N GLY A 79 6.66 -2.81 -10.54
CA GLY A 79 7.85 -3.46 -10.03
C GLY A 79 9.15 -2.70 -10.25
N THR A 80 9.09 -1.51 -10.88
CA THR A 80 10.28 -0.68 -11.09
C THR A 80 10.34 0.46 -10.08
N GLN A 81 11.50 1.14 -10.01
CA GLN A 81 11.71 2.34 -9.20
C GLN A 81 11.58 2.12 -7.68
N THR A 82 11.61 0.88 -7.23
CA THR A 82 11.42 0.57 -5.81
C THR A 82 12.48 1.22 -4.93
N GLU A 83 13.75 1.18 -5.33
CA GLU A 83 14.81 1.79 -4.52
C GLU A 83 14.67 3.31 -4.43
N TYR A 84 14.32 3.94 -5.55
CA TYR A 84 14.11 5.38 -5.58
C TYR A 84 12.97 5.80 -4.66
N VAL A 85 11.85 5.08 -4.72
CA VAL A 85 10.68 5.37 -3.88
C VAL A 85 11.01 5.12 -2.40
N ARG A 86 11.69 4.03 -2.11
CA ARG A 86 12.08 3.70 -0.73
C ARG A 86 12.97 4.78 -0.14
N LYS A 87 13.97 5.22 -0.89
CA LYS A 87 14.92 6.23 -0.45
C LYS A 87 14.24 7.59 -0.27
N THR A 88 13.41 7.98 -1.26
CA THR A 88 12.73 9.28 -1.24
C THR A 88 11.79 9.41 -0.04
N ASN A 89 11.13 8.32 0.35
CA ASN A 89 10.17 8.32 1.44
C ASN A 89 10.76 7.84 2.76
N LYS A 90 12.04 7.53 2.79
CA LYS A 90 12.75 7.01 3.97
C LYS A 90 12.05 5.79 4.55
N LEU A 91 11.65 4.87 3.68
CA LEU A 91 11.00 3.66 4.12
C LEU A 91 12.01 2.71 4.77
N PRO A 92 11.64 2.02 5.87
CA PRO A 92 12.54 1.03 6.47
C PRO A 92 12.92 -0.05 5.46
N PRO A 93 14.16 -0.56 5.52
CA PRO A 93 14.62 -1.59 4.56
C PRO A 93 13.77 -2.85 4.59
N GLU A 94 13.24 -3.21 5.74
CA GLU A 94 12.43 -4.42 5.92
C GLU A 94 10.97 -4.24 5.52
N LEU A 95 10.52 -3.01 5.29
CA LEU A 95 9.11 -2.75 4.92
C LEU A 95 8.86 -3.16 3.47
N PRO A 96 7.97 -4.12 3.21
CA PRO A 96 7.64 -4.50 1.83
C PRO A 96 7.10 -3.31 1.05
N LEU A 97 7.65 -3.10 -0.13
CA LEU A 97 7.26 -2.02 -1.03
C LEU A 97 6.96 -2.59 -2.41
N PHE A 98 5.79 -2.28 -2.93
CA PHE A 98 5.37 -2.67 -4.27
C PHE A 98 5.07 -1.42 -5.06
N THR A 99 5.64 -1.31 -6.26
CA THR A 99 5.33 -0.21 -7.17
C THR A 99 4.36 -0.71 -8.24
N LEU A 100 3.30 0.04 -8.46
CA LEU A 100 2.23 -0.33 -9.38
C LEU A 100 2.04 0.76 -10.42
N GLN A 101 1.80 0.37 -11.67
CA GLN A 101 1.49 1.33 -12.72
C GLN A 101 0.04 1.78 -12.60
N GLY A 102 -0.20 3.07 -12.87
CA GLY A 102 -1.51 3.67 -12.70
C GLY A 102 -2.63 3.09 -13.55
N ASN A 103 -2.31 2.54 -14.74
CA ASN A 103 -3.30 1.83 -15.53
C ASN A 103 -3.41 0.40 -15.02
N LEU A 104 -4.59 0.06 -14.59
CA LEU A 104 -4.87 -1.21 -13.94
C LEU A 104 -4.63 -2.39 -14.86
N ASP A 105 -3.65 -3.24 -14.55
CA ASP A 105 -3.40 -4.48 -15.24
C ASP A 105 -3.70 -5.64 -14.28
N ARG A 106 -4.82 -6.30 -14.50
CA ARG A 106 -5.30 -7.36 -13.61
C ARG A 106 -4.37 -8.57 -13.58
N ASN A 107 -3.69 -8.87 -14.69
CA ASN A 107 -2.77 -9.99 -14.73
C ASN A 107 -1.55 -9.75 -13.85
N LYS A 108 -0.98 -8.55 -13.94
CA LYS A 108 0.15 -8.16 -13.08
C LYS A 108 -0.27 -8.04 -11.63
N LEU A 109 -1.49 -7.57 -11.38
CA LEU A 109 -2.03 -7.48 -10.04
C LEU A 109 -2.16 -8.85 -9.37
N HIS A 110 -2.53 -9.87 -10.14
CA HIS A 110 -2.70 -11.23 -9.61
C HIS A 110 -1.39 -11.82 -9.09
N GLY A 111 -0.31 -11.68 -9.86
CA GLY A 111 1.02 -12.12 -9.43
C GLY A 111 1.51 -11.35 -8.22
N LEU A 112 1.29 -10.04 -8.23
CA LEU A 112 1.67 -9.17 -7.12
C LEU A 112 0.89 -9.53 -5.85
N TYR A 113 -0.39 -9.82 -5.98
CA TYR A 113 -1.25 -10.23 -4.88
C TYR A 113 -0.71 -11.50 -4.19
N ARG A 114 -0.31 -12.50 -4.98
CA ARG A 114 0.28 -13.72 -4.43
C ARG A 114 1.54 -13.44 -3.64
N LEU A 115 2.41 -12.61 -4.17
CA LEU A 115 3.65 -12.23 -3.50
C LEU A 115 3.35 -11.49 -2.20
N MET A 116 2.40 -10.57 -2.23
CA MET A 116 1.99 -9.84 -1.04
C MET A 116 1.44 -10.76 0.05
N ILE A 117 0.60 -11.71 -0.32
CA ILE A 117 0.02 -12.66 0.63
C ILE A 117 1.12 -13.50 1.28
N ASP A 118 2.11 -13.95 0.50
CA ASP A 118 3.22 -14.72 1.04
C ASP A 118 4.03 -13.91 2.06
N ILE A 119 4.31 -12.65 1.73
CA ILE A 119 5.03 -11.75 2.63
C ILE A 119 4.23 -11.48 3.90
N MET A 120 2.93 -11.26 3.76
CA MET A 120 2.04 -11.02 4.89
C MET A 120 1.96 -12.24 5.81
N ARG A 121 1.90 -13.44 5.25
CA ARG A 121 1.91 -14.67 6.03
C ARG A 121 3.19 -14.84 6.82
N LYS A 122 4.34 -14.56 6.20
CA LYS A 122 5.63 -14.61 6.87
C LYS A 122 5.71 -13.60 7.99
N GLY A 123 5.17 -12.41 7.79
CA GLY A 123 5.10 -11.39 8.82
C GLY A 123 4.24 -11.80 10.00
N VAL A 124 3.10 -12.44 9.73
CA VAL A 124 2.18 -12.93 10.77
C VAL A 124 2.82 -14.06 11.57
N THR A 125 3.55 -14.96 10.90
CA THR A 125 4.20 -16.10 11.59
C THR A 125 5.37 -15.68 12.46
N LYS A 126 5.93 -14.52 12.23
CA LYS A 126 7.00 -13.97 13.06
C LYS A 126 6.51 -13.22 14.29
N GLY A 127 5.24 -12.89 14.28
CA GLY A 127 4.60 -12.23 15.40
C GLY A 127 4.18 -13.23 16.45
#